data_1b34892b94c9c10b1b367019b06774cc
#
_entry.id   1b34892b94c9c10b1b367019b06774cc
#
_cell.length_a   1.000
_cell.length_b   1.000
_cell.length_c   1.000
_cell.angle_alpha   90.00
_cell.angle_beta   90.00
_cell.angle_gamma   90.00
#
_symmetry.space_group_name_H-M   'P 1'
#
loop_
_entity.id
_entity.type
_entity.pdbx_description
1 polymer ?
#
loop_
_entity_poly.entity_id
_entity_poly.type
_entity_poly.pdbx_seq_one_letter_code
_entity_poly.pdbx_strand_id
1 'polypeptide(L)'
;MNRRKFTQSTLVAGLGIATGPSLFAQSVAVAPHSFNLNYAPHLGMFKNMAGDDPIDQLNFMADQGFTAFEDNNMNTRPIALQEKMAATMRKRNLTMGVFVAYKDFRNPTLASGKADA
;
A
#
# COMPACT_ATOMS: atom_id res chain seq x y z
N MET A 1 -28.51 18.02 7.22
CA MET A 1 -27.57 18.88 7.98
C MET A 1 -26.23 18.87 7.26
N ASN A 2 -25.88 20.01 6.63
CA ASN A 2 -24.74 20.09 5.70
C ASN A 2 -23.42 20.32 6.45
N ARG A 3 -22.48 19.39 6.33
CA ARG A 3 -21.15 19.44 7.00
C ARG A 3 -20.16 20.50 6.47
N ARG A 4 -20.61 21.39 5.55
CA ARG A 4 -19.75 22.40 4.91
C ARG A 4 -19.75 23.78 5.56
N LYS A 5 -20.35 24.00 6.71
CA LYS A 5 -20.50 25.33 7.33
C LYS A 5 -19.68 25.56 8.60
N PHE A 6 -18.65 24.72 8.88
CA PHE A 6 -17.89 24.88 10.13
C PHE A 6 -16.54 25.63 9.99
N THR A 7 -16.18 26.14 8.82
CA THR A 7 -14.87 26.75 8.59
C THR A 7 -14.89 28.20 8.15
N GLN A 8 -15.92 28.98 8.52
CA GLN A 8 -15.93 30.40 8.23
C GLN A 8 -16.41 31.20 9.46
N SER A 9 -15.54 31.39 10.40
CA SER A 9 -15.64 32.53 11.35
C SER A 9 -14.41 32.52 12.28
N THR A 10 -13.35 33.19 11.92
CA THR A 10 -12.58 34.05 12.81
C THR A 10 -11.54 34.82 11.99
N LEU A 11 -11.98 35.97 11.47
CA LEU A 11 -11.11 37.02 10.99
C LEU A 11 -11.08 38.03 12.10
N VAL A 12 -10.04 38.03 12.93
CA VAL A 12 -9.71 39.10 13.85
C VAL A 12 -8.43 39.75 13.36
N ALA A 13 -8.55 41.00 12.93
CA ALA A 13 -7.45 41.86 12.61
C ALA A 13 -6.64 42.17 13.87
N GLY A 14 -5.34 41.92 13.79
CA GLY A 14 -4.37 42.36 14.79
C GLY A 14 -3.03 42.56 14.12
N LEU A 15 -2.69 43.82 13.78
CA LEU A 15 -1.34 44.22 13.42
C LEU A 15 -0.43 44.02 14.63
N GLY A 16 0.45 43.02 14.55
CA GLY A 16 1.54 42.85 15.48
C GLY A 16 2.72 42.26 14.74
N ILE A 17 3.72 43.07 14.42
CA ILE A 17 5.01 42.64 13.91
C ILE A 17 5.71 41.92 15.06
N ALA A 18 5.61 40.60 15.08
CA ALA A 18 6.42 39.72 15.91
C ALA A 18 7.15 38.72 15.00
N THR A 19 8.46 38.92 14.87
CA THR A 19 9.38 37.89 14.36
C THR A 19 9.35 36.70 15.30
N GLY A 20 8.33 35.86 15.16
CA GLY A 20 8.24 34.56 15.84
C GLY A 20 8.80 33.44 14.97
N PRO A 21 9.38 32.39 15.58
CA PRO A 21 9.89 31.26 14.85
C PRO A 21 8.75 30.64 14.02
N SER A 22 9.03 30.42 12.74
CA SER A 22 8.12 29.73 11.83
C SER A 22 7.61 28.46 12.47
N LEU A 23 6.31 28.39 12.71
CA LEU A 23 5.61 27.16 13.05
C LEU A 23 5.74 26.22 11.85
N PHE A 24 6.84 25.49 11.75
CA PHE A 24 6.90 24.32 10.91
C PHE A 24 5.77 23.41 11.41
N ALA A 25 4.76 23.23 10.56
CA ALA A 25 3.80 22.18 10.79
C ALA A 25 4.59 20.87 10.92
N GLN A 26 4.85 20.44 12.14
CA GLN A 26 5.38 19.12 12.40
C GLN A 26 4.33 18.16 11.85
N SER A 27 4.63 17.54 10.71
CA SER A 27 3.91 16.37 10.29
C SER A 27 4.04 15.36 11.43
N VAL A 28 2.96 15.17 12.17
CA VAL A 28 2.90 14.10 13.16
C VAL A 28 3.07 12.81 12.36
N ALA A 29 4.28 12.26 12.40
CA ALA A 29 4.53 10.94 11.86
C ALA A 29 3.66 9.97 12.68
N VAL A 30 2.56 9.53 12.08
CA VAL A 30 1.74 8.49 12.69
C VAL A 30 2.60 7.24 12.76
N ALA A 31 2.85 6.75 13.97
CA ALA A 31 3.59 5.52 14.16
C ALA A 31 2.89 4.37 13.41
N PRO A 32 3.63 3.48 12.75
CA PRO A 32 3.05 2.33 12.08
C PRO A 32 2.20 1.52 13.04
N HIS A 33 1.04 1.06 12.59
CA HIS A 33 0.23 0.14 13.38
C HIS A 33 0.99 -1.17 13.62
N SER A 34 0.85 -1.73 14.80
CA SER A 34 1.32 -3.09 15.10
C SER A 34 0.13 -4.03 15.06
N PHE A 35 0.13 -4.95 14.12
CA PHE A 35 -0.90 -5.96 13.99
C PHE A 35 -0.48 -7.23 14.74
N ASN A 36 -1.42 -7.88 15.43
CA ASN A 36 -1.18 -9.16 16.12
C ASN A 36 -1.10 -10.34 15.16
N LEU A 37 -1.60 -10.19 13.94
CA LEU A 37 -1.59 -11.21 12.88
C LEU A 37 -0.89 -10.67 11.64
N ASN A 38 -0.33 -11.57 10.85
CA ASN A 38 0.29 -11.23 9.57
C ASN A 38 -0.80 -11.05 8.50
N TYR A 39 -1.41 -9.89 8.47
CA TYR A 39 -2.34 -9.55 7.39
C TYR A 39 -1.56 -9.31 6.10
N ALA A 40 -2.04 -9.92 5.01
CA ALA A 40 -1.47 -9.79 3.68
C ALA A 40 -2.46 -9.09 2.73
N PRO A 41 -2.47 -7.75 2.67
CA PRO A 41 -3.31 -7.03 1.71
C PRO A 41 -2.94 -7.41 0.28
N HIS A 42 -3.94 -7.45 -0.60
CA HIS A 42 -3.72 -7.69 -2.02
C HIS A 42 -3.13 -6.44 -2.69
N LEU A 43 -2.17 -6.64 -3.58
CA LEU A 43 -1.61 -5.55 -4.39
C LEU A 43 -2.72 -4.91 -5.23
N GLY A 44 -2.81 -3.59 -5.19
CA GLY A 44 -3.87 -2.80 -5.82
C GLY A 44 -4.92 -2.25 -4.86
N MET A 45 -5.03 -2.77 -3.63
CA MET A 45 -5.98 -2.25 -2.64
C MET A 45 -5.71 -0.80 -2.24
N PHE A 46 -4.46 -0.36 -2.30
CA PHE A 46 -4.04 0.98 -1.88
C PHE A 46 -3.71 1.94 -3.04
N LYS A 47 -4.19 1.66 -4.25
CA LYS A 47 -3.95 2.52 -5.43
C LYS A 47 -4.32 3.98 -5.21
N ASN A 48 -5.42 4.24 -4.53
CA ASN A 48 -5.88 5.61 -4.26
C ASN A 48 -5.00 6.39 -3.27
N MET A 49 -4.12 5.70 -2.55
CA MET A 49 -3.24 6.28 -1.53
C MET A 49 -1.78 6.28 -1.96
N ALA A 50 -1.34 5.21 -2.62
CA ALA A 50 0.05 4.97 -2.98
C ALA A 50 0.31 4.98 -4.50
N GLY A 51 -0.73 5.21 -5.32
CA GLY A 51 -0.59 5.17 -6.78
C GLY A 51 -0.59 3.75 -7.36
N ASP A 52 -0.32 3.67 -8.66
CA ASP A 52 -0.37 2.41 -9.42
C ASP A 52 0.93 1.61 -9.37
N ASP A 53 2.06 2.23 -8.99
CA ASP A 53 3.35 1.55 -8.94
C ASP A 53 3.35 0.49 -7.81
N PRO A 54 3.61 -0.79 -8.14
CA PRO A 54 3.71 -1.86 -7.14
C PRO A 54 4.74 -1.59 -6.04
N ILE A 55 5.84 -0.94 -6.35
CA ILE A 55 6.90 -0.64 -5.38
C ILE A 55 6.42 0.39 -4.35
N ASP A 56 5.71 1.43 -4.81
CA ASP A 56 5.14 2.45 -3.94
C ASP A 56 4.06 1.85 -3.03
N GLN A 57 3.23 0.94 -3.56
CA GLN A 57 2.23 0.23 -2.76
C GLN A 57 2.86 -0.68 -1.70
N LEU A 58 3.95 -1.40 -2.02
CA LEU A 58 4.68 -2.20 -1.03
C LEU A 58 5.27 -1.34 0.07
N ASN A 59 5.88 -0.20 -0.29
CA ASN A 59 6.39 0.75 0.69
C ASN A 59 5.28 1.29 1.59
N PHE A 60 4.16 1.70 0.99
CA PHE A 60 3.00 2.17 1.73
C PHE A 60 2.47 1.12 2.71
N MET A 61 2.29 -0.13 2.26
CA MET A 61 1.85 -1.23 3.15
C MET A 61 2.79 -1.39 4.35
N ALA A 62 4.09 -1.38 4.12
CA ALA A 62 5.08 -1.48 5.20
C ALA A 62 5.02 -0.27 6.14
N ASP A 63 4.80 0.94 5.62
CA ASP A 63 4.65 2.16 6.43
C ASP A 63 3.37 2.13 7.29
N GLN A 64 2.32 1.43 6.83
CA GLN A 64 1.11 1.20 7.62
C GLN A 64 1.26 0.07 8.65
N GLY A 65 2.39 -0.63 8.68
CA GLY A 65 2.67 -1.69 9.64
C GLY A 65 2.32 -3.10 9.16
N PHE A 66 1.94 -3.29 7.90
CA PHE A 66 1.77 -4.63 7.34
C PHE A 66 3.12 -5.31 7.19
N THR A 67 3.16 -6.61 7.50
CA THR A 67 4.37 -7.46 7.42
C THR A 67 4.28 -8.47 6.28
N ALA A 68 3.16 -8.51 5.58
CA ALA A 68 2.93 -9.38 4.45
C ALA A 68 2.09 -8.70 3.39
N PHE A 69 2.11 -9.22 2.17
CA PHE A 69 1.20 -8.84 1.08
C PHE A 69 0.93 -10.06 0.18
N GLU A 70 -0.07 -9.96 -0.70
CA GLU A 70 -0.31 -10.97 -1.73
C GLU A 70 -0.46 -10.34 -3.11
N ASP A 71 -0.12 -11.10 -4.14
CA ASP A 71 -0.30 -10.69 -5.54
C ASP A 71 -0.58 -11.90 -6.43
N ASN A 72 -1.84 -12.10 -6.76
CA ASN A 72 -2.28 -13.21 -7.60
C ASN A 72 -1.72 -13.18 -9.03
N ASN A 73 -1.15 -12.07 -9.45
CA ASN A 73 -0.58 -11.89 -10.78
C ASN A 73 0.95 -11.88 -10.79
N MET A 74 1.61 -12.21 -9.68
CA MET A 74 3.07 -12.12 -9.56
C MET A 74 3.79 -12.86 -10.68
N ASN A 75 3.38 -14.10 -11.02
CA ASN A 75 4.01 -14.93 -12.03
C ASN A 75 3.88 -14.35 -13.47
N THR A 76 2.94 -13.46 -13.72
CA THR A 76 2.72 -12.84 -15.04
C THR A 76 3.37 -11.46 -15.18
N ARG A 77 3.96 -10.94 -14.10
CA ARG A 77 4.67 -9.67 -14.14
C ARG A 77 6.01 -9.80 -14.88
N PRO A 78 6.50 -8.73 -15.51
CA PRO A 78 7.86 -8.71 -16.07
C PRO A 78 8.90 -9.10 -15.01
N ILE A 79 9.87 -9.92 -15.37
CA ILE A 79 10.92 -10.42 -14.45
C ILE A 79 11.62 -9.27 -13.71
N ALA A 80 11.99 -8.21 -14.43
CA ALA A 80 12.62 -7.04 -13.83
C ALA A 80 11.77 -6.38 -12.73
N LEU A 81 10.44 -6.42 -12.85
CA LEU A 81 9.53 -5.93 -11.81
C LEU A 81 9.46 -6.90 -10.63
N GLN A 82 9.40 -8.21 -10.90
CA GLN A 82 9.43 -9.23 -9.85
C GLN A 82 10.70 -9.09 -8.99
N GLU A 83 11.86 -8.87 -9.62
CA GLU A 83 13.14 -8.65 -8.92
C GLU A 83 13.13 -7.39 -8.05
N LYS A 84 12.60 -6.27 -8.58
CA LYS A 84 12.44 -5.03 -7.81
C LYS A 84 11.50 -5.22 -6.62
N MET A 85 10.38 -5.91 -6.82
CA MET A 85 9.46 -6.23 -5.74
C MET A 85 10.15 -7.09 -4.67
N ALA A 86 10.86 -8.15 -5.07
CA ALA A 86 11.60 -9.00 -4.15
C ALA A 86 12.68 -8.23 -3.36
N ALA A 87 13.38 -7.29 -4.00
CA ALA A 87 14.35 -6.42 -3.33
C ALA A 87 13.66 -5.51 -2.30
N THR A 88 12.51 -4.92 -2.66
CA THR A 88 11.73 -4.07 -1.77
C THR A 88 11.19 -4.86 -0.59
N MET A 89 10.69 -6.06 -0.81
CA MET A 89 10.23 -6.96 0.26
C MET A 89 11.35 -7.23 1.28
N ARG A 90 12.52 -7.62 0.81
CA ARG A 90 13.67 -7.85 1.71
C ARG A 90 14.03 -6.60 2.51
N LYS A 91 14.07 -5.43 1.85
CA LYS A 91 14.39 -4.15 2.49
C LYS A 91 13.36 -3.75 3.55
N ARG A 92 12.09 -4.06 3.31
CA ARG A 92 10.95 -3.67 4.15
C ARG A 92 10.49 -4.77 5.11
N ASN A 93 11.14 -5.93 5.13
CA ASN A 93 10.74 -7.11 5.90
C ASN A 93 9.29 -7.55 5.62
N LEU A 94 8.89 -7.48 4.33
CA LEU A 94 7.59 -7.97 3.89
C LEU A 94 7.71 -9.43 3.44
N THR A 95 6.76 -10.25 3.88
CA THR A 95 6.61 -11.63 3.41
C THR A 95 5.57 -11.68 2.29
N MET A 96 5.84 -12.44 1.24
CA MET A 96 4.83 -12.73 0.23
C MET A 96 3.91 -13.84 0.74
N GLY A 97 2.61 -13.59 0.67
CA GLY A 97 1.58 -14.57 0.94
C GLY A 97 1.28 -15.42 -0.29
N VAL A 98 0.00 -15.60 -0.59
CA VAL A 98 -0.46 -16.43 -1.71
C VAL A 98 -0.23 -15.73 -3.05
N PHE A 99 0.14 -16.50 -4.05
CA PHE A 99 0.06 -16.12 -5.47
C PHE A 99 -0.49 -17.29 -6.29
N VAL A 100 -1.07 -16.96 -7.44
CA VAL A 100 -1.59 -17.98 -8.35
C VAL A 100 -0.47 -18.44 -9.28
N ALA A 101 -0.01 -19.67 -9.08
CA ALA A 101 1.05 -20.25 -9.92
C ALA A 101 0.54 -20.57 -11.33
N TYR A 102 -0.68 -21.10 -11.42
CA TYR A 102 -1.35 -21.40 -12.69
C TYR A 102 -2.87 -21.26 -12.54
N LYS A 103 -3.52 -20.72 -13.55
CA LYS A 103 -4.99 -20.67 -13.66
C LYS A 103 -5.43 -20.76 -15.10
N ASP A 104 -6.38 -21.65 -15.37
CA ASP A 104 -7.18 -21.65 -16.58
C ASP A 104 -8.65 -21.88 -16.18
N PHE A 105 -9.50 -20.90 -16.44
CA PHE A 105 -10.93 -20.97 -16.13
C PHE A 105 -11.77 -21.47 -17.29
N ARG A 106 -11.15 -21.73 -18.44
CA ARG A 106 -11.84 -22.16 -19.68
C ARG A 106 -11.75 -23.65 -19.89
N ASN A 107 -10.64 -24.28 -19.44
CA ASN A 107 -10.37 -25.69 -19.65
C ASN A 107 -10.15 -26.41 -18.31
N PRO A 108 -10.64 -27.66 -18.17
CA PRO A 108 -10.26 -28.50 -17.04
C PRO A 108 -8.76 -28.83 -17.17
N THR A 109 -7.95 -28.44 -16.18
CA THR A 109 -6.49 -28.62 -16.23
C THR A 109 -6.05 -29.76 -15.34
N LEU A 110 -5.96 -29.52 -14.04
CA LEU A 110 -5.46 -30.52 -13.07
C LEU A 110 -6.36 -31.77 -12.95
N ALA A 111 -7.63 -31.66 -13.31
CA ALA A 111 -8.60 -32.77 -13.30
C ALA A 111 -8.80 -33.43 -14.67
N SER A 112 -8.04 -33.07 -15.69
CA SER A 112 -8.21 -33.60 -17.06
C SER A 112 -7.76 -35.04 -17.23
N GLY A 113 -6.94 -35.56 -16.31
CA GLY A 113 -6.30 -36.86 -16.44
C GLY A 113 -5.27 -36.97 -17.58
N LYS A 114 -4.93 -35.86 -18.22
CA LYS A 114 -3.90 -35.80 -19.26
C LYS A 114 -2.59 -35.35 -18.64
N ALA A 115 -1.49 -36.03 -18.95
CA ALA A 115 -0.16 -35.76 -18.40
C ALA A 115 0.42 -34.41 -18.84
N ASP A 116 -0.12 -33.82 -19.90
CA ASP A 116 0.38 -32.62 -20.59
C ASP A 116 -0.54 -31.40 -20.39
N ALA A 117 -1.41 -31.41 -19.40
CA ALA A 117 -2.32 -30.31 -19.09
C ALA A 117 -1.67 -29.25 -18.21
#